data_f5e7d1e358329d9e0aca9af1d3a7249b
#
_entry.id   f5e7d1e358329d9e0aca9af1d3a7249b
#
_cell.length_a   1.000
_cell.length_b   1.000
_cell.length_c   1.000
_cell.angle_alpha   90.00
_cell.angle_beta   90.00
_cell.angle_gamma   90.00
#
_symmetry.space_group_name_H-M   'P 1'
#
loop_
_entity.id
_entity.type
_entity.pdbx_description
1 polymer ?
#
loop_
_entity_poly.entity_id
_entity_poly.type
_entity_poly.pdbx_seq_one_letter_code
_entity_poly.pdbx_strand_id
1 'polypeptide(L)'
;MPTFQTRDPSIPEFWTERFEQNFMPWDRAGVPAELQRFVAGTAGPKTALIPGCGMAYEVRYLSEAGWDVTAIDFSAAAVAAAKAQLGEWAGRVMEADFFTFKPSKPLDLIYERAFLCALPRPMWPDIVARWADLLPAGALLAGYFYFDEAVQGPPFGAARRQLEQLLKPYFKQVDDQAVADSIPVFVGKERWQVWRRLP
;
A
#
# COMPACT_ATOMS: atom_id res chain seq x y z
N MET A 1 10.62 -9.88 -23.97
CA MET A 1 9.72 -9.40 -22.91
C MET A 1 9.18 -10.63 -22.18
N PRO A 2 9.00 -10.59 -20.85
CA PRO A 2 8.41 -11.71 -20.14
C PRO A 2 6.99 -12.00 -20.66
N THR A 3 6.61 -13.27 -20.68
CA THR A 3 5.28 -13.71 -21.08
C THR A 3 4.53 -14.16 -19.83
N PHE A 4 3.34 -13.61 -19.61
CA PHE A 4 2.50 -13.91 -18.45
C PHE A 4 1.26 -14.71 -18.89
N GLN A 5 0.89 -15.70 -18.09
CA GLN A 5 -0.29 -16.55 -18.34
C GLN A 5 -1.55 -15.90 -17.77
N THR A 6 -1.42 -15.28 -16.59
CA THR A 6 -2.54 -14.63 -15.90
C THR A 6 -2.65 -13.15 -16.26
N ARG A 7 -3.89 -12.69 -16.43
CA ARG A 7 -4.22 -11.29 -16.75
C ARG A 7 -5.08 -10.60 -15.70
N ASP A 8 -5.54 -11.33 -14.71
CA ASP A 8 -6.42 -10.82 -13.66
C ASP A 8 -5.60 -10.43 -12.41
N PRO A 9 -5.42 -9.13 -12.13
CA PRO A 9 -4.65 -8.69 -10.97
C PRO A 9 -5.37 -8.89 -9.63
N SER A 10 -6.61 -9.37 -9.63
CA SER A 10 -7.34 -9.70 -8.39
C SER A 10 -6.97 -11.06 -7.80
N ILE A 11 -6.16 -11.86 -8.50
CA ILE A 11 -5.71 -13.18 -8.04
C ILE A 11 -4.21 -13.22 -7.75
N PRO A 12 -3.76 -14.02 -6.77
CA PRO A 12 -2.35 -14.10 -6.36
C PRO A 12 -1.40 -14.51 -7.50
N GLU A 13 -1.83 -15.39 -8.39
CA GLU A 13 -1.03 -15.94 -9.50
C GLU A 13 -0.53 -14.84 -10.43
N PHE A 14 -1.34 -13.79 -10.66
CA PHE A 14 -0.94 -12.64 -11.48
C PHE A 14 0.35 -11.97 -10.94
N TRP A 15 0.42 -11.77 -9.64
CA TRP A 15 1.56 -11.13 -8.99
C TRP A 15 2.71 -12.11 -8.82
N THR A 16 2.43 -13.36 -8.47
CA THR A 16 3.41 -14.44 -8.34
C THR A 16 4.25 -14.60 -9.61
N GLU A 17 3.62 -14.70 -10.78
CA GLU A 17 4.33 -14.77 -12.06
C GLU A 17 5.30 -13.59 -12.28
N ARG A 18 4.91 -12.39 -11.86
CA ARG A 18 5.73 -11.18 -12.03
C ARG A 18 6.93 -11.16 -11.10
N PHE A 19 6.74 -11.54 -9.85
CA PHE A 19 7.84 -11.68 -8.88
C PHE A 19 8.82 -12.77 -9.30
N GLU A 20 8.36 -13.94 -9.72
CA GLU A 20 9.20 -15.04 -10.20
C GLU A 20 10.01 -14.67 -11.44
N GLN A 21 9.47 -13.83 -12.33
CA GLN A 21 10.15 -13.35 -13.52
C GLN A 21 10.94 -12.05 -13.32
N ASN A 22 11.05 -11.56 -12.07
CA ASN A 22 11.70 -10.29 -11.73
C ASN A 22 11.17 -9.09 -12.56
N PHE A 23 9.88 -9.09 -12.88
CA PHE A 23 9.23 -8.02 -13.62
C PHE A 23 8.40 -7.14 -12.69
N MET A 24 9.04 -6.16 -12.09
CA MET A 24 8.42 -5.28 -11.08
C MET A 24 8.66 -3.79 -11.44
N PRO A 25 8.03 -3.28 -12.53
CA PRO A 25 8.22 -1.88 -12.95
C PRO A 25 7.72 -0.83 -11.94
N TRP A 26 6.94 -1.26 -10.94
CA TRP A 26 6.46 -0.44 -9.82
C TRP A 26 7.43 -0.38 -8.63
N ASP A 27 8.49 -1.20 -8.63
CA ASP A 27 9.46 -1.22 -7.55
C ASP A 27 10.43 -0.05 -7.66
N ARG A 28 10.58 0.72 -6.58
CA ARG A 28 11.51 1.85 -6.52
C ARG A 28 12.82 1.53 -5.78
N ALA A 29 12.95 0.32 -5.25
CA ALA A 29 14.12 -0.12 -4.48
C ALA A 29 14.46 0.81 -3.30
N GLY A 30 13.54 1.00 -2.36
CA GLY A 30 13.79 1.78 -1.15
C GLY A 30 12.55 2.47 -0.57
N VAL A 31 12.78 3.19 0.52
CA VAL A 31 11.73 3.89 1.27
C VAL A 31 11.53 5.29 0.70
N PRO A 32 10.29 5.66 0.31
CA PRO A 32 10.00 6.98 -0.26
C PRO A 32 10.18 8.13 0.74
N ALA A 33 10.57 9.31 0.22
CA ALA A 33 10.87 10.48 1.04
C ALA A 33 9.69 11.01 1.85
N GLU A 34 8.46 10.94 1.30
CA GLU A 34 7.26 11.39 2.00
C GLU A 34 6.96 10.53 3.23
N LEU A 35 7.14 9.19 3.15
CA LEU A 35 7.02 8.31 4.31
C LEU A 35 8.07 8.64 5.37
N GLN A 36 9.31 8.89 4.97
CA GLN A 36 10.37 9.28 5.89
C GLN A 36 10.03 10.58 6.63
N ARG A 37 9.54 11.61 5.92
CA ARG A 37 9.08 12.87 6.52
C ARG A 37 7.89 12.66 7.46
N PHE A 38 6.93 11.83 7.05
CA PHE A 38 5.75 11.51 7.86
C PHE A 38 6.16 10.83 9.18
N VAL A 39 7.05 9.85 9.13
CA VAL A 39 7.56 9.16 10.33
C VAL A 39 8.31 10.13 11.24
N ALA A 40 9.20 10.96 10.69
CA ALA A 40 9.95 11.96 11.45
C ALA A 40 9.06 13.01 12.13
N GLY A 41 7.92 13.34 11.52
CA GLY A 41 6.92 14.28 12.09
C GLY A 41 5.89 13.62 13.02
N THR A 42 5.93 12.30 13.18
CA THR A 42 4.94 11.56 13.98
C THR A 42 5.42 11.40 15.42
N ALA A 43 4.56 11.75 16.37
CA ALA A 43 4.86 11.60 17.81
C ALA A 43 4.82 10.11 18.22
N GLY A 44 5.99 9.54 18.51
CA GLY A 44 6.17 8.18 19.03
C GLY A 44 5.88 7.06 18.04
N PRO A 45 6.22 5.82 18.44
CA PRO A 45 5.97 4.62 17.65
C PRO A 45 4.48 4.36 17.43
N LYS A 46 4.14 3.71 16.31
CA LYS A 46 2.78 3.37 15.89
C LYS A 46 2.65 1.89 15.54
N THR A 47 1.42 1.40 15.57
CA THR A 47 1.06 0.07 15.01
C THR A 47 0.61 0.27 13.57
N ALA A 48 1.32 -0.31 12.60
CA ALA A 48 1.09 -0.10 11.19
C ALA A 48 0.84 -1.39 10.41
N LEU A 49 -0.08 -1.32 9.44
CA LEU A 49 -0.32 -2.36 8.44
C LEU A 49 0.11 -1.86 7.06
N ILE A 50 0.82 -2.69 6.31
CA ILE A 50 1.18 -2.47 4.90
C ILE A 50 0.52 -3.56 4.06
N PRO A 51 -0.63 -3.33 3.43
CA PRO A 51 -1.27 -4.31 2.54
C PRO A 51 -0.61 -4.28 1.16
N GLY A 52 -0.51 -5.46 0.50
CA GLY A 52 0.13 -5.60 -0.81
C GLY A 52 1.59 -5.13 -0.78
N CYS A 53 2.33 -5.59 0.21
CA CYS A 53 3.62 -5.01 0.58
C CYS A 53 4.75 -5.21 -0.46
N GLY A 54 4.58 -6.12 -1.41
CA GLY A 54 5.61 -6.42 -2.41
C GLY A 54 6.96 -6.71 -1.77
N MET A 55 8.00 -5.93 -2.13
CA MET A 55 9.35 -6.06 -1.56
C MET A 55 9.48 -5.58 -0.11
N ALA A 56 8.49 -4.87 0.43
CA ALA A 56 8.37 -4.48 1.84
C ALA A 56 9.58 -3.71 2.43
N TYR A 57 10.21 -2.83 1.66
CA TYR A 57 11.35 -2.01 2.12
C TYR A 57 11.01 -1.18 3.36
N GLU A 58 9.76 -0.72 3.45
CA GLU A 58 9.26 0.12 4.53
C GLU A 58 9.21 -0.63 5.87
N VAL A 59 9.11 -1.96 5.86
CA VAL A 59 9.08 -2.78 7.09
C VAL A 59 10.33 -2.56 7.91
N ARG A 60 11.51 -2.64 7.31
CA ARG A 60 12.78 -2.40 8.02
C ARG A 60 12.81 -0.99 8.58
N TYR A 61 12.57 0.01 7.75
CA TYR A 61 12.62 1.43 8.13
C TYR A 61 11.70 1.76 9.31
N LEU A 62 10.45 1.32 9.25
CA LEU A 62 9.47 1.54 10.31
C LEU A 62 9.84 0.77 11.59
N SER A 63 10.31 -0.46 11.46
CA SER A 63 10.74 -1.28 12.61
C SER A 63 11.96 -0.67 13.32
N GLU A 64 12.95 -0.18 12.57
CA GLU A 64 14.11 0.54 13.12
C GLU A 64 13.69 1.87 13.81
N ALA A 65 12.61 2.50 13.35
CA ALA A 65 11.98 3.65 14.03
C ALA A 65 11.14 3.23 15.26
N GLY A 66 11.14 1.96 15.63
CA GLY A 66 10.45 1.42 16.80
C GLY A 66 8.95 1.12 16.58
N TRP A 67 8.45 1.18 15.34
CA TRP A 67 7.05 0.91 15.04
C TRP A 67 6.73 -0.58 15.07
N ASP A 68 5.51 -0.95 15.49
CA ASP A 68 4.99 -2.31 15.39
C ASP A 68 4.33 -2.51 14.03
N VAL A 69 5.09 -3.07 13.08
CA VAL A 69 4.68 -3.19 11.67
C VAL A 69 4.27 -4.61 11.35
N THR A 70 3.15 -4.74 10.66
CA THR A 70 2.74 -5.96 9.96
C THR A 70 2.60 -5.64 8.48
N ALA A 71 3.22 -6.44 7.63
CA ALA A 71 3.06 -6.33 6.18
C ALA A 71 2.46 -7.62 5.63
N ILE A 72 1.51 -7.49 4.72
CA ILE A 72 0.82 -8.62 4.11
C ILE A 72 0.86 -8.54 2.60
N ASP A 73 0.99 -9.67 1.96
CA ASP A 73 0.78 -9.85 0.54
C ASP A 73 0.09 -11.20 0.30
N PHE A 74 -0.76 -11.28 -0.70
CA PHE A 74 -1.43 -12.55 -1.01
C PHE A 74 -0.62 -13.40 -2.02
N SER A 75 0.46 -12.85 -2.59
CA SER A 75 1.40 -13.58 -3.44
C SER A 75 2.51 -14.21 -2.58
N ALA A 76 2.59 -15.53 -2.57
CA ALA A 76 3.65 -16.26 -1.89
C ALA A 76 5.05 -15.86 -2.39
N ALA A 77 5.20 -15.58 -3.70
CA ALA A 77 6.47 -15.15 -4.28
C ALA A 77 6.87 -13.75 -3.80
N ALA A 78 5.92 -12.80 -3.67
CA ALA A 78 6.17 -11.49 -3.09
C ALA A 78 6.62 -11.61 -1.64
N VAL A 79 5.91 -12.40 -0.83
CA VAL A 79 6.27 -12.67 0.58
C VAL A 79 7.67 -13.28 0.70
N ALA A 80 8.00 -14.25 -0.16
CA ALA A 80 9.33 -14.87 -0.15
C ALA A 80 10.43 -13.86 -0.50
N ALA A 81 10.22 -13.02 -1.53
CA ALA A 81 11.15 -11.97 -1.94
C ALA A 81 11.34 -10.92 -0.83
N ALA A 82 10.26 -10.46 -0.20
CA ALA A 82 10.31 -9.55 0.93
C ALA A 82 11.12 -10.11 2.09
N LYS A 83 10.83 -11.34 2.51
CA LYS A 83 11.53 -12.00 3.63
C LYS A 83 13.02 -12.19 3.37
N ALA A 84 13.40 -12.50 2.12
CA ALA A 84 14.80 -12.71 1.76
C ALA A 84 15.69 -11.48 2.00
N GLN A 85 15.14 -10.26 1.88
CA GLN A 85 15.89 -9.02 2.07
C GLN A 85 15.80 -8.42 3.48
N LEU A 86 14.82 -8.82 4.28
CA LEU A 86 14.51 -8.16 5.56
C LEU A 86 15.32 -8.66 6.75
N GLY A 87 16.02 -9.81 6.62
CA GLY A 87 16.83 -10.36 7.71
C GLY A 87 16.00 -10.60 8.99
N GLU A 88 16.39 -9.99 10.08
CA GLU A 88 15.68 -10.10 11.38
C GLU A 88 14.21 -9.63 11.35
N TRP A 89 13.86 -8.75 10.42
CA TRP A 89 12.48 -8.25 10.25
C TRP A 89 11.59 -9.14 9.39
N ALA A 90 12.10 -10.25 8.84
CA ALA A 90 11.34 -11.16 7.98
C ALA A 90 10.04 -11.70 8.62
N GLY A 91 10.02 -11.84 9.94
CA GLY A 91 8.83 -12.25 10.69
C GLY A 91 7.67 -11.24 10.69
N ARG A 92 7.91 -10.01 10.23
CA ARG A 92 6.89 -8.97 10.09
C ARG A 92 6.07 -9.08 8.81
N VAL A 93 6.49 -9.94 7.87
CA VAL A 93 5.80 -10.16 6.60
C VAL A 93 5.10 -11.51 6.61
N MET A 94 3.84 -11.54 6.18
CA MET A 94 3.07 -12.77 6.08
C MET A 94 2.24 -12.85 4.80
N GLU A 95 2.03 -14.07 4.32
CA GLU A 95 1.07 -14.33 3.25
C GLU A 95 -0.34 -14.25 3.83
N ALA A 96 -1.14 -13.31 3.32
CA ALA A 96 -2.51 -13.12 3.77
C ALA A 96 -3.33 -12.35 2.73
N ASP A 97 -4.62 -12.68 2.66
CA ASP A 97 -5.61 -11.91 1.93
C ASP A 97 -6.06 -10.71 2.78
N PHE A 98 -5.94 -9.51 2.22
CA PHE A 98 -6.33 -8.25 2.85
C PHE A 98 -7.79 -8.24 3.34
N PHE A 99 -8.71 -8.84 2.60
CA PHE A 99 -10.14 -8.82 2.93
C PHE A 99 -10.48 -9.68 4.16
N THR A 100 -9.70 -10.72 4.42
CA THR A 100 -9.93 -11.65 5.54
C THR A 100 -8.94 -11.46 6.69
N PHE A 101 -7.84 -10.73 6.49
CA PHE A 101 -6.81 -10.49 7.48
C PHE A 101 -7.37 -9.80 8.74
N LYS A 102 -6.97 -10.28 9.91
CA LYS A 102 -7.34 -9.69 11.21
C LYS A 102 -6.06 -9.29 11.95
N PRO A 103 -5.83 -7.99 12.16
CA PRO A 103 -4.70 -7.54 12.96
C PRO A 103 -4.85 -8.00 14.42
N SER A 104 -3.75 -8.34 15.06
CA SER A 104 -3.72 -8.78 16.46
C SER A 104 -3.90 -7.62 17.46
N LYS A 105 -3.72 -6.38 17.00
CA LYS A 105 -3.83 -5.15 17.78
C LYS A 105 -4.56 -4.08 16.98
N PRO A 106 -5.17 -3.07 17.64
CA PRO A 106 -5.69 -1.89 16.96
C PRO A 106 -4.59 -1.20 16.14
N LEU A 107 -4.92 -0.78 14.94
CA LEU A 107 -4.00 -0.09 14.03
C LEU A 107 -4.04 1.43 14.26
N ASP A 108 -2.88 2.07 14.29
CA ASP A 108 -2.77 3.52 14.20
C ASP A 108 -2.67 4.01 12.75
N LEU A 109 -2.16 3.13 11.87
CA LEU A 109 -1.88 3.46 10.47
C LEU A 109 -2.12 2.27 9.55
N ILE A 110 -2.76 2.53 8.40
CA ILE A 110 -2.59 1.73 7.19
C ILE A 110 -1.76 2.55 6.22
N TYR A 111 -0.65 1.97 5.74
CA TYR A 111 0.22 2.60 4.74
C TYR A 111 -0.13 2.08 3.35
N GLU A 112 -0.58 2.99 2.49
CA GLU A 112 -0.92 2.74 1.09
C GLU A 112 0.28 3.03 0.19
N ARG A 113 0.72 2.02 -0.55
CA ARG A 113 1.73 2.17 -1.59
C ARG A 113 1.44 1.24 -2.74
N ALA A 114 0.87 1.78 -3.81
CA ALA A 114 0.53 1.04 -5.02
C ALA A 114 -0.42 -0.17 -4.82
N PHE A 115 -1.14 -0.25 -3.68
CA PHE A 115 -2.08 -1.32 -3.40
C PHE A 115 -3.44 -1.08 -4.06
N LEU A 116 -4.05 0.10 -3.85
CA LEU A 116 -5.34 0.43 -4.45
C LEU A 116 -5.27 0.39 -5.97
N CYS A 117 -4.26 1.03 -6.56
CA CYS A 117 -4.09 1.08 -8.01
C CYS A 117 -3.64 -0.25 -8.64
N ALA A 118 -3.20 -1.21 -7.85
CA ALA A 118 -2.88 -2.56 -8.30
C ALA A 118 -4.13 -3.41 -8.60
N LEU A 119 -5.26 -3.09 -7.97
CA LEU A 119 -6.48 -3.87 -8.01
C LEU A 119 -7.57 -3.20 -8.87
N PRO A 120 -8.44 -3.99 -9.54
CA PRO A 120 -9.49 -3.46 -10.41
C PRO A 120 -10.44 -2.50 -9.69
N ARG A 121 -10.84 -1.42 -10.38
CA ARG A 121 -11.73 -0.37 -9.83
C ARG A 121 -13.03 -0.90 -9.18
N PRO A 122 -13.69 -1.96 -9.68
CA PRO A 122 -14.87 -2.53 -9.01
C PRO A 122 -14.63 -3.00 -7.56
N MET A 123 -13.38 -3.32 -7.20
CA MET A 123 -13.01 -3.73 -5.84
C MET A 123 -12.77 -2.54 -4.89
N TRP A 124 -12.60 -1.33 -5.40
CA TRP A 124 -12.20 -0.18 -4.58
C TRP A 124 -13.20 0.21 -3.48
N PRO A 125 -14.53 0.15 -3.69
CA PRO A 125 -15.47 0.38 -2.60
C PRO A 125 -15.27 -0.58 -1.42
N ASP A 126 -15.01 -1.86 -1.70
CA ASP A 126 -14.78 -2.88 -0.68
C ASP A 126 -13.42 -2.69 0.01
N ILE A 127 -12.38 -2.29 -0.74
CA ILE A 127 -11.07 -1.96 -0.18
C ILE A 127 -11.19 -0.78 0.79
N VAL A 128 -11.88 0.29 0.38
CA VAL A 128 -12.05 1.49 1.21
C VAL A 128 -12.89 1.20 2.45
N ALA A 129 -13.97 0.44 2.31
CA ALA A 129 -14.77 -0.03 3.45
C ALA A 129 -13.90 -0.87 4.40
N ARG A 130 -13.05 -1.74 3.85
CA ARG A 130 -12.15 -2.58 4.65
C ARG A 130 -11.09 -1.76 5.38
N TRP A 131 -10.51 -0.73 4.77
CA TRP A 131 -9.64 0.21 5.47
C TRP A 131 -10.34 0.86 6.66
N ALA A 132 -11.61 1.27 6.46
CA ALA A 132 -12.41 1.89 7.51
C ALA A 132 -12.75 0.93 8.66
N ASP A 133 -12.97 -0.35 8.37
CA ASP A 133 -13.22 -1.40 9.38
C ASP A 133 -11.97 -1.71 10.22
N LEU A 134 -10.79 -1.68 9.59
CA LEU A 134 -9.53 -1.99 10.25
C LEU A 134 -8.99 -0.83 11.10
N LEU A 135 -9.35 0.40 10.78
CA LEU A 135 -8.86 1.60 11.46
C LEU A 135 -9.86 2.11 12.49
N PRO A 136 -9.52 2.19 13.77
CA PRO A 136 -10.34 2.87 14.76
C PRO A 136 -10.47 4.37 14.45
N ALA A 137 -11.50 5.01 14.98
CA ALA A 137 -11.71 6.46 14.84
C ALA A 137 -10.44 7.25 15.22
N GLY A 138 -10.06 8.20 14.38
CA GLY A 138 -8.86 9.01 14.56
C GLY A 138 -7.57 8.43 13.99
N ALA A 139 -7.51 7.11 13.73
CA ALA A 139 -6.37 6.47 13.06
C ALA A 139 -6.22 6.94 11.61
N LEU A 140 -5.07 6.67 11.00
CA LEU A 140 -4.69 7.25 9.72
C LEU A 140 -4.60 6.20 8.60
N LEU A 141 -5.04 6.59 7.43
CA LEU A 141 -4.68 6.00 6.15
C LEU A 141 -3.73 7.00 5.48
N ALA A 142 -2.48 6.63 5.24
CA ALA A 142 -1.50 7.52 4.65
C ALA A 142 -0.69 6.79 3.57
N GLY A 143 -0.34 7.49 2.51
CA GLY A 143 0.45 6.90 1.44
C GLY A 143 0.33 7.62 0.10
N TYR A 144 0.62 6.88 -0.95
CA TYR A 144 0.70 7.39 -2.32
C TYR A 144 -0.50 6.96 -3.12
N PHE A 145 -1.33 7.91 -3.49
CA PHE A 145 -2.52 7.66 -4.31
C PHE A 145 -2.25 8.03 -5.77
N TYR A 146 -2.58 7.11 -6.66
CA TYR A 146 -2.34 7.22 -8.09
C TYR A 146 -3.57 7.82 -8.81
N PHE A 147 -3.33 8.85 -9.63
CA PHE A 147 -4.34 9.58 -10.37
C PHE A 147 -4.10 9.49 -11.87
N ASP A 148 -5.02 8.86 -12.58
CA ASP A 148 -5.03 8.76 -14.03
C ASP A 148 -6.46 8.55 -14.51
N GLU A 149 -6.79 9.02 -15.70
CA GLU A 149 -8.08 8.78 -16.33
C GLU A 149 -8.14 7.44 -17.05
N ALA A 150 -6.99 6.80 -17.30
CA ALA A 150 -6.92 5.50 -17.95
C ALA A 150 -7.72 4.43 -17.18
N VAL A 151 -8.61 3.73 -17.90
CA VAL A 151 -9.46 2.69 -17.31
C VAL A 151 -8.70 1.38 -17.16
N GLN A 152 -7.68 1.16 -18.02
CA GLN A 152 -6.88 -0.06 -18.02
C GLN A 152 -5.75 0.03 -16.99
N GLY A 153 -5.41 -1.12 -16.39
CA GLY A 153 -4.36 -1.25 -15.40
C GLY A 153 -3.88 -2.69 -15.26
N PRO A 154 -3.05 -3.02 -14.27
CA PRO A 154 -2.45 -2.10 -13.31
C PRO A 154 -1.34 -1.20 -13.93
N PRO A 155 -1.14 0.02 -13.42
CA PRO A 155 -1.90 0.66 -12.35
C PRO A 155 -3.26 1.19 -12.84
N PHE A 156 -4.32 0.97 -12.05
CA PHE A 156 -5.64 1.55 -12.29
C PHE A 156 -5.70 2.95 -11.67
N GLY A 157 -6.01 3.95 -12.45
CA GLY A 157 -6.11 5.33 -11.97
C GLY A 157 -7.55 5.75 -11.68
N ALA A 158 -7.70 6.87 -10.98
CA ALA A 158 -8.96 7.60 -10.80
C ALA A 158 -8.74 9.09 -10.95
N ALA A 159 -9.79 9.83 -11.34
CA ALA A 159 -9.80 11.26 -11.12
C ALA A 159 -9.85 11.55 -9.60
N ARG A 160 -9.24 12.66 -9.16
CA ARG A 160 -9.23 13.05 -7.73
C ARG A 160 -10.60 13.01 -7.09
N ARG A 161 -11.61 13.59 -7.77
CA ARG A 161 -12.99 13.62 -7.29
C ARG A 161 -13.57 12.21 -7.04
N GLN A 162 -13.20 11.22 -7.85
CA GLN A 162 -13.67 9.84 -7.67
C GLN A 162 -13.08 9.23 -6.40
N LEU A 163 -11.78 9.39 -6.17
CA LEU A 163 -11.13 8.91 -4.94
C LEU A 163 -11.72 9.60 -3.70
N GLU A 164 -11.90 10.93 -3.75
CA GLU A 164 -12.52 11.69 -2.65
C GLU A 164 -13.93 11.20 -2.34
N GLN A 165 -14.74 10.91 -3.35
CA GLN A 165 -16.11 10.37 -3.17
C GLN A 165 -16.10 9.00 -2.51
N LEU A 166 -15.11 8.14 -2.79
CA LEU A 166 -14.95 6.84 -2.15
C LEU A 166 -14.51 6.94 -0.69
N LEU A 167 -13.56 7.83 -0.39
CA LEU A 167 -12.97 7.97 0.93
C LEU A 167 -13.82 8.80 1.89
N LYS A 168 -14.46 9.87 1.41
CA LYS A 168 -15.21 10.85 2.22
C LYS A 168 -16.26 10.27 3.17
N PRO A 169 -16.98 9.16 2.87
CA PRO A 169 -17.90 8.57 3.83
C PRO A 169 -17.24 8.06 5.12
N TYR A 170 -15.97 7.72 5.06
CA TYR A 170 -15.23 7.07 6.15
C TYR A 170 -14.07 7.90 6.68
N PHE A 171 -13.53 8.82 5.87
CA PHE A 171 -12.29 9.53 6.16
C PHE A 171 -12.39 11.03 5.86
N LYS A 172 -11.61 11.80 6.61
CA LYS A 172 -11.36 13.22 6.33
C LYS A 172 -9.92 13.39 5.87
N GLN A 173 -9.70 14.00 4.71
CA GLN A 173 -8.36 14.35 4.24
C GLN A 173 -7.74 15.41 5.18
N VAL A 174 -6.51 15.15 5.61
CA VAL A 174 -5.76 16.03 6.51
C VAL A 174 -4.44 16.52 5.92
N ASP A 175 -3.94 15.85 4.86
CA ASP A 175 -2.78 16.29 4.10
C ASP A 175 -2.88 15.84 2.63
N ASP A 176 -2.31 16.63 1.70
CA ASP A 176 -2.24 16.33 0.26
C ASP A 176 -1.04 17.07 -0.36
N GLN A 177 0.01 16.33 -0.73
CA GLN A 177 1.25 16.90 -1.23
C GLN A 177 1.62 16.31 -2.59
N ALA A 178 2.29 17.10 -3.43
CA ALA A 178 2.92 16.61 -4.65
C ALA A 178 4.12 15.72 -4.29
N VAL A 179 4.33 14.66 -5.07
CA VAL A 179 5.48 13.77 -4.94
C VAL A 179 6.55 14.20 -5.95
N ALA A 180 7.77 14.41 -5.46
CA ALA A 180 8.88 14.88 -6.28
C ALA A 180 9.76 13.75 -6.82
N ASP A 181 9.77 12.58 -6.17
CA ASP A 181 10.68 11.47 -6.43
C ASP A 181 9.98 10.22 -6.98
N SER A 182 8.86 10.41 -7.70
CA SER A 182 8.13 9.31 -8.34
C SER A 182 8.98 8.54 -9.35
N ILE A 183 8.76 7.25 -9.42
CA ILE A 183 9.33 6.40 -10.47
C ILE A 183 8.60 6.61 -11.81
N PRO A 184 9.20 6.22 -12.97
CA PRO A 184 8.64 6.51 -14.29
C PRO A 184 7.18 6.10 -14.50
N VAL A 185 6.72 4.98 -13.91
CA VAL A 185 5.31 4.53 -14.03
C VAL A 185 4.32 5.43 -13.31
N PHE A 186 4.75 6.20 -12.32
CA PHE A 186 3.90 7.04 -11.48
C PHE A 186 4.16 8.53 -11.60
N VAL A 187 5.24 8.93 -12.31
CA VAL A 187 5.69 10.33 -12.39
C VAL A 187 4.56 11.27 -12.83
N GLY A 188 4.32 12.33 -12.04
CA GLY A 188 3.29 13.32 -12.29
C GLY A 188 1.85 12.86 -12.03
N LYS A 189 1.66 11.58 -11.62
CA LYS A 189 0.35 10.95 -11.45
C LYS A 189 0.09 10.46 -10.02
N GLU A 190 1.02 10.60 -9.12
CA GLU A 190 0.81 10.23 -7.72
C GLU A 190 0.91 11.42 -6.78
N ARG A 191 0.24 11.31 -5.66
CA ARG A 191 0.30 12.29 -4.57
C ARG A 191 0.41 11.56 -3.24
N TRP A 192 1.18 12.13 -2.34
CA TRP A 192 1.14 11.77 -0.94
C TRP A 192 -0.11 12.35 -0.32
N GLN A 193 -0.93 11.50 0.32
CA GLN A 193 -2.13 11.93 1.04
C GLN A 193 -2.22 11.27 2.41
N VAL A 194 -2.79 12.00 3.37
CA VAL A 194 -3.13 11.49 4.70
C VAL A 194 -4.62 11.71 4.95
N TRP A 195 -5.29 10.65 5.33
CA TRP A 195 -6.71 10.61 5.61
C TRP A 195 -6.93 10.12 7.04
N ARG A 196 -7.74 10.83 7.81
CA ARG A 196 -8.08 10.46 9.19
C ARG A 196 -9.43 9.76 9.23
N ARG A 197 -9.50 8.60 9.88
CA ARG A 197 -10.74 7.85 10.09
C ARG A 197 -11.72 8.68 10.91
N LEU A 198 -12.94 8.85 10.39
CA LEU A 198 -14.05 9.51 11.08
C LEU A 198 -14.56 8.64 12.24
N PRO A 199 -15.31 9.20 13.20
CA PRO A 199 -15.99 8.42 14.25
C PRO A 199 -16.94 7.38 13.71
#